data_f415a9fac6334c09dd067542316aa9d7
#
_entry.id   f415a9fac6334c09dd067542316aa9d7
#
_cell.length_a   1.000
_cell.length_b   1.000
_cell.length_c   1.000
_cell.angle_alpha   90.00
_cell.angle_beta   90.00
_cell.angle_gamma   90.00
#
_symmetry.space_group_name_H-M   'P 1'
#
loop_
_entity.id
_entity.type
_entity.pdbx_description
1 polymer ?
#
loop_
_entity_poly.entity_id
_entity_poly.type
_entity_poly.pdbx_seq_one_letter_code
_entity_poly.pdbx_strand_id
1 'polypeptide(L)'
;MVARLLNESKISKHKGIFVSLNLPNLLAFFRILLAPLMFFMLVNAPEIFTQIHISWINYFAALIFVIASVTDFFDGFIARSWAQKTKLGAILDPLADKMLILAAFLGLMMLGRASAWAVYLILIREFFITGFRVVMASDGVEVAASMAGKVKTVSQMFAVGFLLMNWPGGELLLWIAVALTLYSGFEYIFAYVKAMKKS
;
A
#
# COMPACT_ATOMS: atom_id res chain seq x y z
N MET A 1 -10.62 50.76 -4.06
CA MET A 1 -10.92 49.72 -3.06
C MET A 1 -11.38 48.41 -3.73
N VAL A 2 -12.37 48.41 -4.60
CA VAL A 2 -12.88 47.20 -5.28
C VAL A 2 -11.86 46.49 -6.18
N ALA A 3 -10.99 47.22 -6.90
CA ALA A 3 -9.94 46.63 -7.75
C ALA A 3 -8.86 45.85 -6.96
N ARG A 4 -8.61 46.23 -5.71
CA ARG A 4 -7.65 45.55 -4.81
C ARG A 4 -8.24 44.23 -4.32
N LEU A 5 -9.53 44.17 -3.99
CA LEU A 5 -10.23 42.97 -3.58
C LEU A 5 -10.37 41.95 -4.70
N LEU A 6 -10.57 42.41 -5.94
CA LEU A 6 -10.62 41.53 -7.13
C LEU A 6 -9.25 40.96 -7.50
N ASN A 7 -8.16 41.68 -7.22
CA ASN A 7 -6.82 41.20 -7.48
C ASN A 7 -6.36 40.17 -6.40
N GLU A 8 -6.74 40.36 -5.14
CA GLU A 8 -6.47 39.41 -4.07
C GLU A 8 -7.27 38.09 -4.23
N SER A 9 -8.51 38.16 -4.74
CA SER A 9 -9.33 37.00 -5.05
C SER A 9 -8.79 36.18 -6.24
N LYS A 10 -8.17 36.83 -7.24
CA LYS A 10 -7.49 36.17 -8.36
C LYS A 10 -6.16 35.52 -7.98
N ILE A 11 -5.39 36.14 -7.07
CA ILE A 11 -4.13 35.59 -6.58
C ILE A 11 -4.37 34.39 -5.66
N SER A 12 -5.49 34.35 -4.91
CA SER A 12 -5.87 33.21 -4.07
C SER A 12 -6.31 31.99 -4.89
N LYS A 13 -6.84 32.18 -6.11
CA LYS A 13 -7.30 31.09 -6.99
C LYS A 13 -6.18 30.38 -7.76
N HIS A 14 -4.98 30.96 -7.80
CA HIS A 14 -3.81 30.40 -8.48
C HIS A 14 -2.72 29.90 -7.51
N LYS A 15 -3.05 29.59 -6.26
CA LYS A 15 -2.27 28.59 -5.53
C LYS A 15 -2.55 27.26 -6.21
N GLY A 16 -1.99 27.13 -7.41
CA GLY A 16 -1.93 25.90 -8.18
C GLY A 16 -1.52 24.77 -7.25
N ILE A 17 -1.84 23.57 -7.64
CA ILE A 17 -1.30 22.32 -7.15
C ILE A 17 0.25 22.38 -7.31
N PHE A 18 0.89 23.24 -6.53
CA PHE A 18 2.30 23.11 -6.26
C PHE A 18 2.37 21.85 -5.44
N VAL A 19 2.77 20.77 -6.10
CA VAL A 19 3.28 19.57 -5.47
C VAL A 19 4.35 20.08 -4.51
N SER A 20 3.96 20.30 -3.26
CA SER A 20 4.95 20.54 -2.22
C SER A 20 5.69 19.22 -2.11
N LEU A 21 6.89 19.17 -2.69
CA LEU A 21 7.80 18.03 -2.60
C LEU A 21 8.29 17.93 -1.15
N ASN A 22 7.38 17.56 -0.26
CA ASN A 22 7.69 17.23 1.12
C ASN A 22 8.26 15.82 1.14
N LEU A 23 9.14 15.57 2.10
CA LEU A 23 9.80 14.27 2.24
C LEU A 23 8.82 13.07 2.18
N PRO A 24 7.65 13.07 2.86
CA PRO A 24 6.66 12.00 2.72
C PRO A 24 6.19 11.78 1.28
N ASN A 25 5.84 12.85 0.57
CA ASN A 25 5.39 12.73 -0.83
C ASN A 25 6.48 12.17 -1.74
N LEU A 26 7.74 12.55 -1.51
CA LEU A 26 8.89 12.01 -2.25
C LEU A 26 9.06 10.51 -2.00
N LEU A 27 8.90 10.05 -0.75
CA LEU A 27 8.98 8.64 -0.40
C LEU A 27 7.83 7.83 -1.00
N ALA A 28 6.60 8.39 -1.04
CA ALA A 28 5.48 7.76 -1.73
C ALA A 28 5.73 7.63 -3.25
N PHE A 29 6.27 8.67 -3.89
CA PHE A 29 6.69 8.62 -5.30
C PHE A 29 7.77 7.57 -5.54
N PHE A 30 8.75 7.48 -4.66
CA PHE A 30 9.80 6.48 -4.75
C PHE A 30 9.24 5.05 -4.71
N ARG A 31 8.27 4.78 -3.84
CA ARG A 31 7.56 3.48 -3.79
C ARG A 31 6.79 3.19 -5.09
N ILE A 32 6.13 4.19 -5.67
CA ILE A 32 5.42 4.03 -6.96
C ILE A 32 6.39 3.63 -8.07
N LEU A 33 7.64 4.10 -8.03
CA LEU A 33 8.68 3.70 -8.98
C LEU A 33 9.29 2.33 -8.65
N LEU A 34 9.44 2.01 -7.37
CA LEU A 34 9.99 0.72 -6.94
C LEU A 34 9.05 -0.46 -7.21
N ALA A 35 7.74 -0.26 -7.18
CA ALA A 35 6.77 -1.33 -7.43
C ALA A 35 6.89 -1.92 -8.85
N PRO A 36 6.86 -1.16 -9.95
CA PRO A 36 7.07 -1.70 -11.29
C PRO A 36 8.50 -2.21 -11.51
N LEU A 37 9.51 -1.61 -10.86
CA LEU A 37 10.89 -2.11 -10.92
C LEU A 37 10.98 -3.52 -10.30
N MET A 38 10.39 -3.73 -9.15
CA MET A 38 10.34 -5.04 -8.50
C MET A 38 9.59 -6.06 -9.38
N PHE A 39 8.44 -5.68 -9.93
CA PHE A 39 7.69 -6.53 -10.84
C PHE A 39 8.51 -6.92 -12.07
N PHE A 40 9.17 -5.96 -12.70
CA PHE A 40 10.08 -6.19 -13.82
C PHE A 40 11.22 -7.17 -13.44
N MET A 41 11.83 -6.98 -12.27
CA MET A 41 12.88 -7.86 -11.78
C MET A 41 12.38 -9.30 -11.60
N LEU A 42 11.16 -9.50 -11.12
CA LEU A 42 10.60 -10.84 -10.93
C LEU A 42 10.27 -11.53 -12.26
N VAL A 43 9.70 -10.80 -13.21
CA VAL A 43 9.10 -11.39 -14.41
C VAL A 43 10.11 -11.46 -15.56
N ASN A 44 10.85 -10.38 -15.82
CA ASN A 44 11.68 -10.25 -17.01
C ASN A 44 13.17 -10.48 -16.76
N ALA A 45 13.67 -10.16 -15.54
CA ALA A 45 15.10 -10.28 -15.28
C ALA A 45 15.66 -11.70 -15.42
N PRO A 46 14.94 -12.79 -15.07
CA PRO A 46 15.42 -14.15 -15.29
C PRO A 46 15.70 -14.49 -16.75
N GLU A 47 14.93 -13.92 -17.67
CA GLU A 47 15.12 -14.13 -19.12
C GLU A 47 16.21 -13.25 -19.71
N ILE A 48 16.32 -12.00 -19.24
CA ILE A 48 17.29 -11.00 -19.75
C ILE A 48 18.69 -11.28 -19.20
N PHE A 49 18.78 -11.62 -17.93
CA PHE A 49 20.06 -11.82 -17.24
C PHE A 49 20.37 -13.30 -17.02
N THR A 50 20.45 -14.08 -18.07
CA THR A 50 20.66 -15.53 -18.02
C THR A 50 21.96 -15.97 -17.33
N GLN A 51 22.94 -15.06 -17.22
CA GLN A 51 24.21 -15.32 -16.53
C GLN A 51 24.13 -15.10 -15.01
N ILE A 52 23.06 -14.42 -14.53
CA ILE A 52 22.86 -14.17 -13.11
C ILE A 52 22.04 -15.30 -12.50
N HIS A 53 22.57 -15.90 -11.44
CA HIS A 53 21.84 -16.97 -10.74
C HIS A 53 20.52 -16.41 -10.17
N ILE A 54 19.44 -17.15 -10.35
CA ILE A 54 18.07 -16.75 -9.95
C ILE A 54 17.99 -16.26 -8.49
N SER A 55 18.82 -16.80 -7.59
CA SER A 55 18.85 -16.38 -6.19
C SER A 55 19.21 -14.90 -6.05
N TRP A 56 20.11 -14.36 -6.86
CA TRP A 56 20.47 -12.95 -6.82
C TRP A 56 19.30 -12.06 -7.25
N ILE A 57 18.54 -12.48 -8.27
CA ILE A 57 17.33 -11.78 -8.71
C ILE A 57 16.30 -11.77 -7.58
N ASN A 58 16.10 -12.90 -6.89
CA ASN A 58 15.23 -12.99 -5.73
C ASN A 58 15.67 -12.04 -4.60
N TYR A 59 16.99 -12.00 -4.28
CA TYR A 59 17.54 -11.09 -3.26
C TYR A 59 17.31 -9.62 -3.63
N PHE A 60 17.55 -9.23 -4.88
CA PHE A 60 17.30 -7.86 -5.32
C PHE A 60 15.81 -7.49 -5.27
N ALA A 61 14.91 -8.38 -5.70
CA ALA A 61 13.48 -8.16 -5.60
C ALA A 61 13.03 -8.04 -4.14
N ALA A 62 13.51 -8.91 -3.26
CA ALA A 62 13.25 -8.84 -1.82
C ALA A 62 13.82 -7.55 -1.19
N LEU A 63 15.02 -7.14 -1.58
CA LEU A 63 15.62 -5.89 -1.11
C LEU A 63 14.79 -4.67 -1.52
N ILE A 64 14.33 -4.61 -2.77
CA ILE A 64 13.44 -3.54 -3.25
C ILE A 64 12.15 -3.53 -2.42
N PHE A 65 11.55 -4.70 -2.17
CA PHE A 65 10.35 -4.81 -1.36
C PHE A 65 10.56 -4.32 0.08
N VAL A 66 11.67 -4.73 0.71
CA VAL A 66 12.01 -4.30 2.08
C VAL A 66 12.24 -2.80 2.14
N ILE A 67 13.04 -2.23 1.23
CA ILE A 67 13.29 -0.78 1.16
C ILE A 67 11.97 -0.03 1.02
N ALA A 68 11.11 -0.45 0.09
CA ALA A 68 9.83 0.19 -0.13
C ALA A 68 8.89 0.08 1.08
N SER A 69 8.86 -1.07 1.77
CA SER A 69 8.05 -1.28 2.98
C SER A 69 8.57 -0.48 4.18
N VAL A 70 9.88 -0.38 4.34
CA VAL A 70 10.51 0.41 5.40
C VAL A 70 10.30 1.89 5.18
N THR A 71 10.40 2.37 3.92
CA THR A 71 10.09 3.77 3.60
C THR A 71 8.65 4.14 3.90
N ASP A 72 7.68 3.23 3.67
CA ASP A 72 6.28 3.42 4.06
C ASP A 72 6.09 3.63 5.57
N PHE A 73 6.78 2.83 6.36
CA PHE A 73 6.72 2.98 7.81
C PHE A 73 7.27 4.35 8.27
N PHE A 74 8.39 4.79 7.67
CA PHE A 74 9.03 6.05 8.03
C PHE A 74 8.24 7.27 7.55
N ASP A 75 7.66 7.25 6.36
CA ASP A 75 6.90 8.42 5.87
C ASP A 75 5.65 8.67 6.72
N GLY A 76 4.93 7.61 7.11
CA GLY A 76 3.81 7.71 8.03
C GLY A 76 4.20 8.25 9.42
N PHE A 77 5.40 7.93 9.90
CA PHE A 77 5.93 8.45 11.15
C PHE A 77 6.32 9.94 11.02
N ILE A 78 7.07 10.29 9.97
CA ILE A 78 7.55 11.66 9.70
C ILE A 78 6.37 12.60 9.45
N ALA A 79 5.39 12.19 8.63
CA ALA A 79 4.21 13.00 8.33
C ALA A 79 3.40 13.35 9.58
N ARG A 80 3.35 12.44 10.57
CA ARG A 80 2.70 12.68 11.87
C ARG A 80 3.53 13.58 12.77
N SER A 81 4.85 13.37 12.84
CA SER A 81 5.75 14.09 13.74
C SER A 81 5.96 15.54 13.29
N TRP A 82 5.99 15.80 11.99
CA TRP A 82 6.28 17.13 11.43
C TRP A 82 5.04 17.89 10.95
N ALA A 83 3.84 17.36 11.19
CA ALA A 83 2.56 17.95 10.75
C ALA A 83 2.52 18.29 9.24
N GLN A 84 3.27 17.57 8.42
CA GLN A 84 3.42 17.79 6.97
C GLN A 84 2.41 16.98 6.13
N LYS A 85 1.17 16.89 6.61
CA LYS A 85 0.11 16.22 5.85
C LYS A 85 -0.31 17.08 4.67
N THR A 86 -0.13 16.59 3.45
CA THR A 86 -0.61 17.25 2.22
C THR A 86 -1.82 16.52 1.66
N LYS A 87 -2.67 17.23 0.92
CA LYS A 87 -3.81 16.60 0.21
C LYS A 87 -3.33 15.55 -0.80
N LEU A 88 -2.19 15.81 -1.44
CA LEU A 88 -1.58 14.90 -2.40
C LEU A 88 -1.06 13.63 -1.70
N GLY A 89 -0.33 13.75 -0.59
CA GLY A 89 0.16 12.62 0.20
C GLY A 89 -0.98 11.72 0.67
N ALA A 90 -2.07 12.29 1.16
CA ALA A 90 -3.24 11.53 1.60
C ALA A 90 -3.86 10.63 0.50
N ILE A 91 -3.64 10.96 -0.79
CA ILE A 91 -4.07 10.16 -1.94
C ILE A 91 -2.95 9.20 -2.38
N LEU A 92 -1.69 9.68 -2.43
CA LEU A 92 -0.56 8.91 -2.94
C LEU A 92 -0.15 7.76 -2.00
N ASP A 93 -0.19 7.99 -0.67
CA ASP A 93 0.25 6.98 0.29
C ASP A 93 -0.55 5.67 0.19
N PRO A 94 -1.91 5.68 0.25
CA PRO A 94 -2.69 4.45 0.10
C PRO A 94 -2.55 3.81 -1.28
N LEU A 95 -2.25 4.61 -2.32
CA LEU A 95 -2.06 4.11 -3.68
C LEU A 95 -0.71 3.41 -3.82
N ALA A 96 0.37 4.05 -3.36
CA ALA A 96 1.73 3.52 -3.41
C ALA A 96 1.86 2.19 -2.66
N ASP A 97 1.29 2.11 -1.45
CA ASP A 97 1.28 0.89 -0.63
C ASP A 97 0.59 -0.28 -1.37
N LYS A 98 -0.59 -0.03 -1.96
CA LYS A 98 -1.30 -1.04 -2.73
C LYS A 98 -0.60 -1.44 -4.01
N MET A 99 0.05 -0.52 -4.69
CA MET A 99 0.81 -0.82 -5.90
C MET A 99 1.99 -1.75 -5.60
N LEU A 100 2.69 -1.55 -4.48
CA LEU A 100 3.81 -2.39 -4.08
C LEU A 100 3.36 -3.84 -3.81
N ILE A 101 2.34 -4.01 -2.99
CA ILE A 101 1.79 -5.35 -2.65
C ILE A 101 1.21 -6.04 -3.88
N LEU A 102 0.48 -5.30 -4.73
CA LEU A 102 -0.07 -5.82 -5.98
C LEU A 102 1.04 -6.30 -6.92
N ALA A 103 2.08 -5.50 -7.12
CA ALA A 103 3.22 -5.86 -7.96
C ALA A 103 3.93 -7.11 -7.45
N ALA A 104 4.15 -7.23 -6.12
CA ALA A 104 4.73 -8.42 -5.51
C ALA A 104 3.89 -9.67 -5.78
N PHE A 105 2.58 -9.62 -5.49
CA PHE A 105 1.71 -10.78 -5.68
C PHE A 105 1.55 -11.18 -7.14
N LEU A 106 1.41 -10.22 -8.06
CA LEU A 106 1.33 -10.52 -9.49
C LEU A 106 2.63 -11.18 -9.99
N GLY A 107 3.80 -10.65 -9.63
CA GLY A 107 5.08 -11.25 -9.99
C GLY A 107 5.25 -12.65 -9.40
N LEU A 108 4.89 -12.86 -8.14
CA LEU A 108 4.96 -14.16 -7.48
C LEU A 108 3.98 -15.18 -8.07
N MET A 109 2.79 -14.74 -8.50
CA MET A 109 1.85 -15.60 -9.22
C MET A 109 2.41 -16.03 -10.59
N MET A 110 3.02 -15.12 -11.34
CA MET A 110 3.64 -15.43 -12.65
C MET A 110 4.80 -16.44 -12.49
N LEU A 111 5.51 -16.38 -11.37
CA LEU A 111 6.56 -17.36 -11.03
C LEU A 111 6.02 -18.69 -10.46
N GLY A 112 4.71 -18.84 -10.32
CA GLY A 112 4.10 -20.02 -9.71
C GLY A 112 4.38 -20.18 -8.21
N ARG A 113 4.82 -19.12 -7.53
CA ARG A 113 5.19 -19.15 -6.10
C ARG A 113 4.06 -18.74 -5.16
N ALA A 114 3.02 -18.11 -5.67
CA ALA A 114 1.85 -17.68 -4.89
C ALA A 114 0.58 -18.25 -5.52
N SER A 115 -0.30 -18.83 -4.67
CA SER A 115 -1.62 -19.30 -5.11
C SER A 115 -2.47 -18.14 -5.62
N ALA A 116 -3.01 -18.27 -6.84
CA ALA A 116 -3.89 -17.28 -7.44
C ALA A 116 -5.15 -17.02 -6.58
N TRP A 117 -5.70 -18.06 -5.95
CA TRP A 117 -6.85 -17.93 -5.06
C TRP A 117 -6.53 -17.14 -3.80
N ALA A 118 -5.37 -17.39 -3.21
CA ALA A 118 -4.92 -16.64 -2.01
C ALA A 118 -4.75 -15.15 -2.33
N VAL A 119 -4.08 -14.85 -3.44
CA VAL A 119 -3.88 -13.47 -3.90
C VAL A 119 -5.22 -12.80 -4.22
N TYR A 120 -6.12 -13.48 -4.93
CA TYR A 120 -7.45 -12.96 -5.24
C TYR A 120 -8.24 -12.60 -3.98
N LEU A 121 -8.27 -13.47 -2.97
CA LEU A 121 -8.98 -13.23 -1.71
C LEU A 121 -8.41 -12.03 -0.95
N ILE A 122 -7.07 -11.88 -0.94
CA ILE A 122 -6.43 -10.70 -0.34
C ILE A 122 -6.85 -9.44 -1.08
N LEU A 123 -6.71 -9.41 -2.41
CA LEU A 123 -6.96 -8.22 -3.22
C LEU A 123 -8.42 -7.79 -3.19
N ILE A 124 -9.37 -8.72 -3.35
CA ILE A 124 -10.79 -8.37 -3.32
C ILE A 124 -11.17 -7.75 -1.97
N ARG A 125 -10.65 -8.32 -0.88
CA ARG A 125 -10.88 -7.76 0.46
C ARG A 125 -10.23 -6.38 0.62
N GLU A 126 -9.01 -6.17 0.13
CA GLU A 126 -8.34 -4.87 0.22
C GLU A 126 -9.13 -3.78 -0.52
N PHE A 127 -9.58 -4.07 -1.73
CA PHE A 127 -10.39 -3.13 -2.51
C PHE A 127 -11.76 -2.90 -1.88
N PHE A 128 -12.43 -3.96 -1.42
CA PHE A 128 -13.74 -3.86 -0.79
C PHE A 128 -13.70 -2.98 0.45
N ILE A 129 -12.78 -3.23 1.38
CA ILE A 129 -12.68 -2.43 2.60
C ILE A 129 -12.22 -1.00 2.31
N THR A 130 -11.41 -0.77 1.28
CA THR A 130 -11.02 0.58 0.89
C THR A 130 -12.20 1.36 0.35
N GLY A 131 -12.97 0.78 -0.57
CA GLY A 131 -14.20 1.40 -1.07
C GLY A 131 -15.21 1.65 0.04
N PHE A 132 -15.37 0.67 0.94
CA PHE A 132 -16.25 0.79 2.08
C PHE A 132 -15.85 1.93 3.04
N ARG A 133 -14.54 2.15 3.25
CA ARG A 133 -14.04 3.30 4.02
C ARG A 133 -14.38 4.64 3.39
N VAL A 134 -14.36 4.75 2.08
CA VAL A 134 -14.73 5.98 1.37
C VAL A 134 -16.20 6.31 1.60
N VAL A 135 -17.08 5.31 1.48
CA VAL A 135 -18.52 5.46 1.75
C VAL A 135 -18.76 5.91 3.20
N MET A 136 -18.11 5.26 4.15
CA MET A 136 -18.24 5.59 5.58
C MET A 136 -17.78 7.02 5.89
N ALA A 137 -16.68 7.45 5.29
CA ALA A 137 -16.17 8.80 5.46
C ALA A 137 -17.16 9.85 4.91
N SER A 138 -17.90 9.53 3.84
CA SER A 138 -18.95 10.40 3.31
C SER A 138 -20.16 10.52 4.25
N ASP A 139 -20.43 9.45 5.02
CA ASP A 139 -21.50 9.42 6.03
C ASP A 139 -21.06 10.01 7.39
N GLY A 140 -19.84 10.55 7.47
CA GLY A 140 -19.29 11.15 8.69
C GLY A 140 -18.92 10.13 9.78
N VAL A 141 -18.85 8.85 9.44
CA VAL A 141 -18.52 7.77 10.38
C VAL A 141 -17.04 7.44 10.28
N GLU A 142 -16.26 7.72 11.32
CA GLU A 142 -14.86 7.33 11.41
C GLU A 142 -14.70 6.05 12.23
N VAL A 143 -14.22 4.98 11.60
CA VAL A 143 -13.83 3.74 12.29
C VAL A 143 -12.30 3.70 12.41
N ALA A 144 -11.81 3.66 13.65
CA ALA A 144 -10.39 3.57 13.93
C ALA A 144 -9.78 2.28 13.36
N ALA A 145 -8.49 2.35 13.01
CA ALA A 145 -7.76 1.18 12.55
C ALA A 145 -7.66 0.14 13.68
N SER A 146 -8.13 -1.09 13.41
CA SER A 146 -8.08 -2.18 14.38
C SER A 146 -6.68 -2.79 14.50
N MET A 147 -6.41 -3.46 15.63
CA MET A 147 -5.17 -4.23 15.79
C MET A 147 -5.07 -5.36 14.76
N ALA A 148 -6.18 -6.04 14.44
CA ALA A 148 -6.22 -7.06 13.41
C ALA A 148 -5.82 -6.52 12.04
N GLY A 149 -6.19 -5.27 11.72
CA GLY A 149 -5.73 -4.58 10.51
C GLY A 149 -4.21 -4.40 10.43
N LYS A 150 -3.54 -4.14 11.56
CA LYS A 150 -2.07 -4.04 11.61
C LYS A 150 -1.41 -5.41 11.48
N VAL A 151 -1.92 -6.40 12.20
CA VAL A 151 -1.39 -7.78 12.18
C VAL A 151 -1.50 -8.38 10.77
N LYS A 152 -2.63 -8.18 10.07
CA LYS A 152 -2.78 -8.65 8.69
C LYS A 152 -1.71 -8.07 7.75
N THR A 153 -1.41 -6.76 7.86
CA THR A 153 -0.42 -6.11 6.99
C THR A 153 0.96 -6.69 7.24
N VAL A 154 1.35 -6.86 8.48
CA VAL A 154 2.62 -7.48 8.85
C VAL A 154 2.69 -8.92 8.35
N SER A 155 1.62 -9.72 8.50
CA SER A 155 1.59 -11.10 8.01
C SER A 155 1.71 -11.20 6.48
N GLN A 156 1.08 -10.28 5.73
CA GLN A 156 1.23 -10.18 4.27
C GLN A 156 2.68 -9.85 3.88
N MET A 157 3.32 -8.90 4.58
CA MET A 157 4.73 -8.54 4.34
C MET A 157 5.67 -9.74 4.56
N PHE A 158 5.46 -10.50 5.63
CA PHE A 158 6.24 -11.71 5.88
C PHE A 158 6.00 -12.78 4.81
N ALA A 159 4.74 -13.03 4.43
CA ALA A 159 4.42 -13.99 3.37
C ALA A 159 5.10 -13.61 2.05
N VAL A 160 5.00 -12.33 1.64
CA VAL A 160 5.67 -11.83 0.43
C VAL A 160 7.19 -11.99 0.53
N GLY A 161 7.80 -11.63 1.66
CA GLY A 161 9.24 -11.79 1.88
C GLY A 161 9.71 -13.23 1.71
N PHE A 162 9.02 -14.20 2.33
CA PHE A 162 9.33 -15.63 2.21
C PHE A 162 9.17 -16.14 0.77
N LEU A 163 8.10 -15.70 0.08
CA LEU A 163 7.85 -16.09 -1.31
C LEU A 163 8.88 -15.47 -2.28
N LEU A 164 9.30 -14.22 -2.06
CA LEU A 164 10.35 -13.57 -2.85
C LEU A 164 11.68 -14.30 -2.72
N MET A 165 12.03 -14.69 -1.49
CA MET A 165 13.24 -15.47 -1.22
C MET A 165 13.14 -16.93 -1.65
N ASN A 166 11.94 -17.36 -2.07
CA ASN A 166 11.65 -18.78 -2.37
C ASN A 166 11.97 -19.72 -1.20
N TRP A 167 11.70 -19.26 0.03
CA TRP A 167 11.91 -20.03 1.24
C TRP A 167 10.75 -21.01 1.48
N PRO A 168 11.03 -22.18 2.10
CA PRO A 168 9.98 -23.12 2.46
C PRO A 168 9.00 -22.50 3.45
N GLY A 169 7.72 -22.86 3.32
CA GLY A 169 6.64 -22.32 4.17
C GLY A 169 6.05 -20.99 3.70
N GLY A 170 6.54 -20.37 2.63
CA GLY A 170 6.01 -19.11 2.09
C GLY A 170 4.51 -19.21 1.73
N GLU A 171 4.09 -20.32 1.14
CA GLU A 171 2.68 -20.54 0.80
C GLU A 171 1.79 -20.72 2.05
N LEU A 172 2.29 -21.41 3.08
CA LEU A 172 1.60 -21.51 4.37
C LEU A 172 1.40 -20.13 5.00
N LEU A 173 2.45 -19.31 5.01
CA LEU A 173 2.37 -17.93 5.51
C LEU A 173 1.39 -17.08 4.70
N LEU A 174 1.31 -17.30 3.38
CA LEU A 174 0.34 -16.65 2.51
C LEU A 174 -1.10 -17.00 2.92
N TRP A 175 -1.41 -18.27 3.17
CA TRP A 175 -2.74 -18.68 3.61
C TRP A 175 -3.07 -18.19 5.03
N ILE A 176 -2.10 -18.11 5.92
CA ILE A 176 -2.26 -17.44 7.23
C ILE A 176 -2.59 -15.96 7.03
N ALA A 177 -1.90 -15.27 6.11
CA ALA A 177 -2.17 -13.88 5.79
C ALA A 177 -3.57 -13.71 5.18
N VAL A 178 -4.06 -14.66 4.36
CA VAL A 178 -5.46 -14.69 3.87
C VAL A 178 -6.43 -14.74 5.04
N ALA A 179 -6.26 -15.71 5.95
CA ALA A 179 -7.16 -15.87 7.10
C ALA A 179 -7.23 -14.61 7.96
N LEU A 180 -6.07 -14.01 8.29
CA LEU A 180 -5.99 -12.77 9.05
C LEU A 180 -6.60 -11.57 8.29
N THR A 181 -6.45 -11.55 6.97
CA THR A 181 -7.01 -10.51 6.10
C THR A 181 -8.54 -10.58 6.10
N LEU A 182 -9.11 -11.76 5.94
CA LEU A 182 -10.56 -11.96 5.99
C LEU A 182 -11.13 -11.66 7.37
N TYR A 183 -10.50 -12.17 8.44
CA TYR A 183 -10.88 -11.87 9.82
C TYR A 183 -10.93 -10.36 10.10
N SER A 184 -9.86 -9.64 9.76
CA SER A 184 -9.79 -8.18 9.90
C SER A 184 -10.86 -7.44 9.08
N GLY A 185 -11.28 -8.00 7.94
CA GLY A 185 -12.39 -7.47 7.14
C GLY A 185 -13.72 -7.59 7.85
N PHE A 186 -14.02 -8.76 8.40
CA PHE A 186 -15.24 -8.98 9.18
C PHE A 186 -15.30 -8.09 10.43
N GLU A 187 -14.20 -8.01 11.19
CA GLU A 187 -14.11 -7.13 12.36
C GLU A 187 -14.45 -5.68 12.00
N TYR A 188 -13.93 -5.21 10.87
CA TYR A 188 -14.17 -3.85 10.38
C TYR A 188 -15.65 -3.59 10.05
N ILE A 189 -16.30 -4.54 9.36
CA ILE A 189 -17.73 -4.45 9.03
C ILE A 189 -18.59 -4.46 10.30
N PHE A 190 -18.28 -5.34 11.26
CA PHE A 190 -19.00 -5.38 12.54
C PHE A 190 -18.84 -4.10 13.35
N ALA A 191 -17.64 -3.51 13.37
CA ALA A 191 -17.39 -2.24 14.04
C ALA A 191 -18.24 -1.11 13.45
N TYR A 192 -18.37 -1.07 12.12
CA TYR A 192 -19.23 -0.11 11.44
C TYR A 192 -20.71 -0.28 11.78
N VAL A 193 -21.24 -1.49 11.64
CA VAL A 193 -22.65 -1.77 11.96
C VAL A 193 -22.97 -1.39 13.41
N LYS A 194 -22.02 -1.61 14.33
CA LYS A 194 -22.16 -1.21 15.73
C LYS A 194 -22.14 0.32 15.91
N ALA A 195 -21.34 1.04 15.13
CA ALA A 195 -21.28 2.51 15.15
C ALA A 195 -22.59 3.12 14.65
N MET A 196 -23.14 2.61 13.54
CA MET A 196 -24.42 3.05 12.98
C MET A 196 -25.61 2.86 13.93
N LYS A 197 -25.60 1.81 14.75
CA LYS A 197 -26.68 1.57 15.74
C LYS A 197 -26.64 2.51 16.96
N LYS A 198 -25.55 3.26 17.13
CA LYS A 198 -25.37 4.20 18.24
C LYS A 198 -25.60 5.66 17.86
N SER A 199 -25.63 5.95 16.56
CA SER A 199 -26.00 7.25 15.97
C SER A 199 -27.50 7.32 15.76
#